data_9dd7dfb97cf2933b6a40115baf70f0d6
#
_entry.id   9dd7dfb97cf2933b6a40115baf70f0d6
#
_cell.length_a   1.000
_cell.length_b   1.000
_cell.length_c   1.000
_cell.angle_alpha   90.00
_cell.angle_beta   90.00
_cell.angle_gamma   90.00
#
_symmetry.space_group_name_H-M   'P 1'
#
loop_
_entity.id
_entity.type
_entity.pdbx_description
1 polymer ?
#
loop_
_entity_poly.entity_id
_entity_poly.type
_entity_poly.pdbx_seq_one_letter_code
_entity_poly.pdbx_strand_id
1 'polypeptide(L)'
;MQEASTWDPKGLTHLNDFGDSSIMESLALAVDIFWDQLSDLERGKILVQISDRADGFYDSWRNYLENRNSSMHVWQHILHRLFLTSLALVDEVPQAKDWLEYIYEIWLAQHPKMGVEDGAWFNGTGYVRMGVMTAIDIPLKLGQITGKNFFILPWYQNFMKWMSYAYPPGATSDGFCNDGKKWPMPNLEYGAFSDALARVTQDPIALKYSNQVFEKLEGLETPIIDLDYTGGPLKSQSLIDDMDYAWFRITQGYEMELPNLDNMNELPSAALFEDVGVAYMNSDKKNIKNNLRVSIKSSPMGPLAHTHAEHNTFNIAYQGKRLFYNSGYRPWMSAPHTLAWYKHTQGHNGILVDQEGQPYDAGGYGFLPRFINGEKLTYVLGDASHAYQAHELPAKSRKDNTPNDMGVKFFRRHYLLLKPDIFIVYDDMEAYKAVDWSWMIHNYHGLKLDYQNKSLETTYTDRGGRLTLYGGKPIDYIVTDKFKVEPKNYIQKTDANGDILEYKNHWHFKSTTLEKQKKMRFLAIIQVSDDLSYDKVIQIEKGNEFHVSGWKINANMDINTPGKIVVESKLGDVKFLSHDGADGKVSKLFEKINGKDVVKSVIDRLPKSIISASKR
;
A
#
# COMPACT_ATOMS: atom_id res chain seq x y z
N MET A 1 2.91 -36.74 14.69
CA MET A 1 2.84 -36.32 16.09
C MET A 1 3.99 -36.92 16.92
N GLN A 2 4.10 -38.23 17.07
CA GLN A 2 5.18 -38.88 17.89
C GLN A 2 6.60 -38.49 17.46
N GLU A 3 6.91 -38.44 16.14
CA GLU A 3 8.21 -37.99 15.65
C GLU A 3 8.45 -36.51 15.96
N ALA A 4 7.47 -35.63 15.67
CA ALA A 4 7.59 -34.20 15.92
C ALA A 4 7.75 -33.87 17.42
N SER A 5 7.23 -34.69 18.32
CA SER A 5 7.43 -34.55 19.76
C SER A 5 8.85 -34.84 20.24
N THR A 6 9.72 -35.36 19.37
CA THR A 6 11.14 -35.57 19.66
C THR A 6 12.06 -34.46 19.17
N TRP A 7 11.52 -33.49 18.42
CA TRP A 7 12.31 -32.40 17.89
C TRP A 7 12.62 -31.37 18.99
N ASP A 8 13.90 -31.02 19.08
CA ASP A 8 14.40 -30.08 20.10
C ASP A 8 13.76 -28.70 19.94
N PRO A 9 12.99 -28.19 20.93
CA PRO A 9 12.42 -26.85 20.91
C PRO A 9 13.46 -25.73 20.76
N LYS A 10 14.71 -25.99 21.18
CA LYS A 10 15.86 -25.07 21.06
C LYS A 10 16.75 -25.36 19.86
N GLY A 11 16.33 -26.24 18.95
CA GLY A 11 17.03 -26.60 17.72
C GLY A 11 17.02 -25.53 16.65
N LEU A 12 17.25 -25.95 15.38
CA LEU A 12 17.36 -25.07 14.23
C LEU A 12 16.11 -24.22 13.97
N THR A 13 14.95 -24.64 14.40
CA THR A 13 13.66 -23.93 14.20
C THR A 13 13.29 -23.06 15.40
N HIS A 14 14.11 -22.97 16.42
CA HIS A 14 13.79 -22.25 17.67
C HIS A 14 13.29 -20.84 17.41
N LEU A 15 12.07 -20.55 17.90
CA LEU A 15 11.34 -19.28 17.70
C LEU A 15 11.20 -18.86 16.24
N ASN A 16 11.27 -19.80 15.29
CA ASN A 16 11.05 -19.51 13.88
C ASN A 16 9.57 -19.24 13.62
N ASP A 17 9.30 -18.11 12.96
CA ASP A 17 7.94 -17.62 12.71
C ASP A 17 7.04 -18.61 11.96
N PHE A 18 7.60 -19.45 11.10
CA PHE A 18 6.83 -20.39 10.27
C PHE A 18 6.96 -21.82 10.76
N GLY A 19 8.17 -22.27 11.07
CA GLY A 19 8.44 -23.67 11.43
C GLY A 19 8.01 -24.00 12.85
N ASP A 20 8.60 -23.33 13.82
CA ASP A 20 8.41 -23.67 15.24
C ASP A 20 6.99 -23.38 15.72
N SER A 21 6.40 -22.26 15.27
CA SER A 21 5.01 -21.95 15.60
C SER A 21 4.01 -22.94 14.98
N SER A 22 4.28 -23.45 13.76
CA SER A 22 3.43 -24.50 13.14
C SER A 22 3.55 -25.84 13.86
N ILE A 23 4.75 -26.21 14.32
CA ILE A 23 4.95 -27.43 15.13
C ILE A 23 4.14 -27.33 16.42
N MET A 24 4.24 -26.21 17.12
CA MET A 24 3.51 -25.93 18.36
C MET A 24 2.00 -26.11 18.17
N GLU A 25 1.42 -25.39 17.22
CA GLU A 25 -0.01 -25.44 16.91
C GLU A 25 -0.47 -26.84 16.48
N SER A 26 0.25 -27.47 15.56
CA SER A 26 -0.10 -28.81 15.06
C SER A 26 -0.05 -29.86 16.14
N LEU A 27 0.93 -29.79 17.06
CA LEU A 27 1.00 -30.69 18.20
C LEU A 27 -0.14 -30.46 19.20
N ALA A 28 -0.49 -29.19 19.47
CA ALA A 28 -1.59 -28.83 20.36
C ALA A 28 -2.93 -29.37 19.86
N LEU A 29 -3.26 -29.07 18.59
CA LEU A 29 -4.50 -29.57 17.98
C LEU A 29 -4.52 -31.09 17.89
N ALA A 30 -3.39 -31.75 17.59
CA ALA A 30 -3.33 -33.20 17.52
C ALA A 30 -3.48 -33.85 18.88
N VAL A 31 -2.89 -33.30 19.94
CA VAL A 31 -3.04 -33.87 21.30
C VAL A 31 -4.46 -33.68 21.81
N ASP A 32 -5.11 -32.58 21.51
CA ASP A 32 -6.50 -32.31 21.86
C ASP A 32 -7.44 -33.33 21.16
N ILE A 33 -7.31 -33.52 19.85
CA ILE A 33 -8.13 -34.45 19.05
C ILE A 33 -7.93 -35.91 19.48
N PHE A 34 -6.70 -36.32 19.79
CA PHE A 34 -6.35 -37.70 20.10
C PHE A 34 -6.14 -37.95 21.59
N TRP A 35 -6.64 -37.09 22.45
CA TRP A 35 -6.39 -37.14 23.91
C TRP A 35 -6.62 -38.51 24.53
N ASP A 36 -7.79 -39.08 24.27
CA ASP A 36 -8.18 -40.39 24.86
C ASP A 36 -7.43 -41.59 24.27
N GLN A 37 -6.76 -41.40 23.12
CA GLN A 37 -6.00 -42.46 22.44
C GLN A 37 -4.51 -42.47 22.84
N LEU A 38 -4.06 -41.42 23.52
CA LEU A 38 -2.67 -41.30 23.99
C LEU A 38 -2.54 -41.78 25.43
N SER A 39 -1.47 -42.49 25.73
CA SER A 39 -1.09 -42.80 27.12
C SER A 39 -0.65 -41.52 27.85
N ASP A 40 -0.71 -41.51 29.18
CA ASP A 40 -0.25 -40.39 30.02
C ASP A 40 1.22 -40.02 29.72
N LEU A 41 2.06 -41.04 29.48
CA LEU A 41 3.47 -40.81 29.13
C LEU A 41 3.63 -40.09 27.78
N GLU A 42 2.85 -40.46 26.78
CA GLU A 42 2.86 -39.82 25.45
C GLU A 42 2.32 -38.41 25.54
N ARG A 43 1.19 -38.18 26.20
CA ARG A 43 0.65 -36.85 26.48
C ARG A 43 1.68 -35.96 27.16
N GLY A 44 2.26 -36.43 28.27
CA GLY A 44 3.26 -35.65 29.01
C GLY A 44 4.46 -35.21 28.16
N LYS A 45 4.99 -36.12 27.32
CA LYS A 45 6.08 -35.77 26.39
C LYS A 45 5.68 -34.69 25.37
N ILE A 46 4.48 -34.78 24.80
CA ILE A 46 3.99 -33.84 23.79
C ILE A 46 3.72 -32.49 24.44
N LEU A 47 3.07 -32.46 25.61
CA LEU A 47 2.76 -31.24 26.34
C LEU A 47 4.02 -30.44 26.71
N VAL A 48 5.10 -31.11 27.15
CA VAL A 48 6.39 -30.44 27.39
C VAL A 48 6.91 -29.76 26.15
N GLN A 49 6.84 -30.41 24.98
CA GLN A 49 7.30 -29.86 23.71
C GLN A 49 6.49 -28.64 23.26
N ILE A 50 5.19 -28.65 23.52
CA ILE A 50 4.30 -27.52 23.21
C ILE A 50 4.60 -26.37 24.17
N SER A 51 4.66 -26.64 25.48
CA SER A 51 4.88 -25.62 26.50
C SER A 51 6.22 -24.90 26.32
N ASP A 52 7.30 -25.64 26.05
CA ASP A 52 8.63 -25.05 25.83
C ASP A 52 8.64 -24.08 24.65
N ARG A 53 7.87 -24.35 23.56
CA ARG A 53 7.73 -23.47 22.42
C ARG A 53 6.84 -22.27 22.73
N ALA A 54 5.69 -22.52 23.35
CA ALA A 54 4.73 -21.48 23.70
C ALA A 54 5.33 -20.46 24.68
N ASP A 55 5.98 -20.93 25.74
CA ASP A 55 6.70 -20.09 26.70
C ASP A 55 7.82 -19.29 26.01
N GLY A 56 8.55 -19.90 25.07
CA GLY A 56 9.58 -19.24 24.32
C GLY A 56 9.03 -18.04 23.49
N PHE A 57 7.90 -18.20 22.80
CA PHE A 57 7.23 -17.09 22.10
C PHE A 57 6.68 -16.06 23.08
N TYR A 58 5.98 -16.49 24.12
CA TYR A 58 5.40 -15.62 25.13
C TYR A 58 6.44 -14.73 25.82
N ASP A 59 7.56 -15.30 26.26
CA ASP A 59 8.65 -14.55 26.90
C ASP A 59 9.37 -13.62 25.93
N SER A 60 9.59 -14.06 24.68
CA SER A 60 10.21 -13.22 23.66
C SER A 60 9.37 -11.99 23.36
N TRP A 61 8.05 -12.12 23.28
CA TRP A 61 7.17 -10.99 22.96
C TRP A 61 7.09 -9.98 24.09
N ARG A 62 6.85 -10.42 25.32
CA ARG A 62 6.77 -9.55 26.50
C ARG A 62 8.04 -8.72 26.72
N ASN A 63 9.19 -9.31 26.41
CA ASN A 63 10.49 -8.68 26.68
C ASN A 63 11.03 -7.86 25.49
N TYR A 64 10.57 -8.12 24.27
CA TYR A 64 11.21 -7.52 23.09
C TYR A 64 10.26 -7.08 21.97
N LEU A 65 9.29 -7.90 21.61
CA LEU A 65 8.47 -7.70 20.39
C LEU A 65 7.13 -7.01 20.63
N GLU A 66 6.72 -6.80 21.88
CA GLU A 66 5.39 -6.29 22.22
C GLU A 66 5.01 -5.01 21.48
N ASN A 67 5.94 -4.08 21.33
CA ASN A 67 5.71 -2.82 20.60
C ASN A 67 5.88 -2.95 19.07
N ARG A 68 6.28 -4.10 18.55
CA ARG A 68 6.59 -4.33 17.14
C ARG A 68 5.83 -5.48 16.50
N ASN A 69 5.09 -6.25 17.28
CA ASN A 69 4.42 -7.47 16.79
C ASN A 69 3.44 -7.21 15.65
N SER A 70 2.75 -6.07 15.65
CA SER A 70 1.79 -5.70 14.61
C SER A 70 2.42 -5.42 13.24
N SER A 71 3.73 -5.13 13.18
CA SER A 71 4.46 -4.90 11.91
C SER A 71 5.20 -6.13 11.38
N MET A 72 5.14 -7.26 12.08
CA MET A 72 5.95 -8.46 11.83
C MET A 72 5.08 -9.71 11.64
N HIS A 73 5.72 -10.84 11.32
CA HIS A 73 5.08 -12.15 11.18
C HIS A 73 4.41 -12.64 12.46
N VAL A 74 4.81 -12.15 13.63
CA VAL A 74 4.14 -12.39 14.90
C VAL A 74 2.65 -12.10 14.79
N TRP A 75 2.29 -10.89 14.34
CA TRP A 75 0.91 -10.51 14.14
C TRP A 75 0.20 -11.32 13.04
N GLN A 76 0.92 -11.65 11.98
CA GLN A 76 0.35 -12.29 10.81
C GLN A 76 0.02 -13.77 11.04
N HIS A 77 0.81 -14.47 11.85
CA HIS A 77 0.71 -15.92 12.02
C HIS A 77 0.80 -16.39 13.46
N ILE A 78 1.83 -15.96 14.21
CA ILE A 78 2.19 -16.63 15.46
C ILE A 78 1.18 -16.31 16.56
N LEU A 79 0.63 -15.10 16.56
CA LEU A 79 -0.39 -14.70 17.54
C LEU A 79 -1.63 -15.62 17.44
N HIS A 80 -2.07 -15.91 16.22
CA HIS A 80 -3.17 -16.84 15.99
C HIS A 80 -2.82 -18.27 16.41
N ARG A 81 -1.62 -18.74 16.06
CA ARG A 81 -1.17 -20.09 16.42
C ARG A 81 -1.02 -20.29 17.93
N LEU A 82 -0.45 -19.32 18.62
CA LEU A 82 -0.38 -19.35 20.09
C LEU A 82 -1.78 -19.27 20.70
N PHE A 83 -2.69 -18.50 20.11
CA PHE A 83 -4.09 -18.43 20.53
C PHE A 83 -4.79 -19.78 20.44
N LEU A 84 -4.68 -20.49 19.31
CA LEU A 84 -5.25 -21.82 19.14
C LEU A 84 -4.61 -22.85 20.07
N THR A 85 -3.28 -22.79 20.25
CA THR A 85 -2.55 -23.61 21.21
C THR A 85 -3.07 -23.41 22.64
N SER A 86 -3.27 -22.15 23.04
CA SER A 86 -3.79 -21.78 24.36
C SER A 86 -5.20 -22.31 24.58
N LEU A 87 -6.07 -22.18 23.58
CA LEU A 87 -7.45 -22.69 23.67
C LEU A 87 -7.52 -24.20 23.77
N ALA A 88 -6.71 -24.92 22.99
CA ALA A 88 -6.67 -26.38 23.00
C ALA A 88 -6.17 -26.95 24.32
N LEU A 89 -5.36 -26.18 25.08
CA LEU A 89 -4.67 -26.69 26.27
C LEU A 89 -5.01 -25.94 27.56
N VAL A 90 -6.02 -25.09 27.57
CA VAL A 90 -6.36 -24.18 28.68
C VAL A 90 -6.66 -24.93 29.99
N ASP A 91 -7.21 -26.13 29.91
CA ASP A 91 -7.55 -26.96 31.07
C ASP A 91 -6.43 -27.95 31.44
N GLU A 92 -5.47 -28.20 30.55
CA GLU A 92 -4.45 -29.23 30.70
C GLU A 92 -3.07 -28.66 31.06
N VAL A 93 -2.78 -27.45 30.61
CA VAL A 93 -1.50 -26.76 30.84
C VAL A 93 -1.75 -25.47 31.61
N PRO A 94 -1.29 -25.35 32.87
CA PRO A 94 -1.55 -24.15 33.68
C PRO A 94 -1.13 -22.82 33.01
N GLN A 95 0.00 -22.82 32.31
CA GLN A 95 0.52 -21.64 31.60
C GLN A 95 -0.35 -21.20 30.42
N ALA A 96 -1.19 -22.07 29.88
CA ALA A 96 -2.05 -21.74 28.75
C ALA A 96 -3.05 -20.61 29.06
N LYS A 97 -3.43 -20.44 30.33
CA LYS A 97 -4.25 -19.30 30.79
C LYS A 97 -3.51 -17.97 30.66
N ASP A 98 -2.24 -17.94 31.05
CA ASP A 98 -1.39 -16.74 30.98
C ASP A 98 -1.15 -16.35 29.51
N TRP A 99 -0.91 -17.34 28.64
CA TRP A 99 -0.77 -17.08 27.19
C TRP A 99 -2.06 -16.53 26.61
N LEU A 100 -3.21 -17.09 26.93
CA LEU A 100 -4.51 -16.67 26.43
C LEU A 100 -4.86 -15.25 26.90
N GLU A 101 -4.64 -14.94 28.18
CA GLU A 101 -4.86 -13.61 28.74
C GLU A 101 -3.97 -12.56 28.06
N TYR A 102 -2.69 -12.85 27.89
CA TYR A 102 -1.77 -11.99 27.17
C TYR A 102 -2.17 -11.75 25.72
N ILE A 103 -2.59 -12.79 24.99
CA ILE A 103 -3.05 -12.66 23.61
C ILE A 103 -4.30 -11.77 23.55
N TYR A 104 -5.23 -11.96 24.48
CA TYR A 104 -6.43 -11.13 24.56
C TYR A 104 -6.08 -9.64 24.75
N GLU A 105 -5.22 -9.34 25.71
CA GLU A 105 -4.80 -7.96 25.99
C GLU A 105 -4.05 -7.33 24.82
N ILE A 106 -3.08 -8.04 24.24
CA ILE A 106 -2.29 -7.50 23.16
C ILE A 106 -3.10 -7.35 21.87
N TRP A 107 -4.03 -8.26 21.61
CA TRP A 107 -4.96 -8.14 20.50
C TRP A 107 -5.85 -6.90 20.65
N LEU A 108 -6.46 -6.68 21.80
CA LEU A 108 -7.26 -5.49 22.09
C LEU A 108 -6.45 -4.20 21.99
N ALA A 109 -5.20 -4.20 22.47
CA ALA A 109 -4.34 -3.03 22.45
C ALA A 109 -3.80 -2.69 21.05
N GLN A 110 -3.59 -3.69 20.20
CA GLN A 110 -2.87 -3.55 18.93
C GLN A 110 -3.77 -3.69 17.70
N HIS A 111 -4.92 -4.36 17.82
CA HIS A 111 -5.87 -4.46 16.71
C HIS A 111 -6.97 -3.40 16.88
N PRO A 112 -7.26 -2.56 15.93
CA PRO A 112 -6.71 -2.48 14.58
C PRO A 112 -5.67 -1.34 14.40
N LYS A 113 -4.69 -1.22 15.30
CA LYS A 113 -3.75 -0.08 15.25
C LYS A 113 -2.92 0.03 13.99
N MET A 114 -2.66 -1.09 13.32
CA MET A 114 -2.05 -1.04 11.99
C MET A 114 -3.09 -0.89 10.90
N GLY A 115 -4.35 -1.12 11.22
CA GLY A 115 -5.52 -0.70 10.53
C GLY A 115 -6.26 0.28 11.43
N VAL A 116 -6.09 1.51 11.21
CA VAL A 116 -6.71 2.62 11.88
C VAL A 116 -8.20 2.69 11.60
N GLU A 117 -8.93 3.58 12.25
CA GLU A 117 -10.41 3.66 12.20
C GLU A 117 -10.98 3.76 10.77
N ASP A 118 -10.24 4.34 9.83
CA ASP A 118 -10.68 4.51 8.43
C ASP A 118 -10.65 3.22 7.59
N GLY A 119 -10.17 2.12 8.15
CA GLY A 119 -10.18 0.79 7.54
C GLY A 119 -8.96 0.47 6.67
N ALA A 120 -8.07 1.41 6.40
CA ALA A 120 -6.87 1.13 5.62
C ALA A 120 -5.89 0.23 6.39
N TRP A 121 -4.94 -0.37 5.66
CA TRP A 121 -3.92 -1.23 6.25
C TRP A 121 -2.51 -0.71 5.96
N PHE A 122 -1.73 -0.54 7.01
CA PHE A 122 -0.41 0.10 6.97
C PHE A 122 0.59 -0.58 6.02
N ASN A 123 0.66 -1.91 6.03
CA ASN A 123 1.60 -2.68 5.23
C ASN A 123 1.16 -2.90 3.77
N GLY A 124 0.07 -2.25 3.33
CA GLY A 124 -0.45 -2.36 1.98
C GLY A 124 -1.23 -3.65 1.70
N THR A 125 -1.77 -3.73 0.50
CA THR A 125 -2.68 -4.80 0.08
C THR A 125 -2.05 -6.19 0.09
N GLY A 126 -0.76 -6.30 -0.19
CA GLY A 126 -0.06 -7.59 -0.25
C GLY A 126 0.10 -8.29 1.10
N TYR A 127 0.09 -7.54 2.20
CA TYR A 127 0.28 -8.08 3.54
C TYR A 127 -0.99 -8.12 4.39
N VAL A 128 -2.04 -7.45 4.01
CA VAL A 128 -3.31 -7.51 4.73
C VAL A 128 -3.86 -8.94 4.78
N ARG A 129 -3.72 -9.69 3.71
CA ARG A 129 -4.16 -11.09 3.62
C ARG A 129 -3.47 -12.01 4.62
N MET A 130 -2.23 -11.73 4.98
CA MET A 130 -1.45 -12.52 5.95
C MET A 130 -1.96 -12.36 7.39
N GLY A 131 -2.70 -11.29 7.68
CA GLY A 131 -3.27 -11.02 9.00
C GLY A 131 -4.70 -11.51 9.19
N VAL A 132 -5.24 -12.23 8.23
CA VAL A 132 -6.67 -12.55 8.14
C VAL A 132 -7.17 -13.40 9.28
N MET A 133 -6.47 -14.47 9.63
CA MET A 133 -6.91 -15.35 10.73
C MET A 133 -6.83 -14.63 12.08
N THR A 134 -5.82 -13.78 12.26
CA THR A 134 -5.73 -12.87 13.41
C THR A 134 -6.89 -11.86 13.42
N ALA A 135 -7.33 -11.42 12.26
CA ALA A 135 -8.40 -10.44 12.13
C ALA A 135 -9.82 -11.05 12.18
N ILE A 136 -10.01 -12.32 11.87
CA ILE A 136 -11.33 -12.98 11.85
C ILE A 136 -11.47 -14.02 12.95
N ASP A 137 -10.58 -14.99 13.01
CA ASP A 137 -10.75 -16.14 13.91
C ASP A 137 -10.55 -15.78 15.39
N ILE A 138 -9.53 -14.98 15.71
CA ILE A 138 -9.32 -14.52 17.09
C ILE A 138 -10.53 -13.73 17.63
N PRO A 139 -11.00 -12.64 16.99
CA PRO A 139 -12.14 -11.88 17.52
C PRO A 139 -13.45 -12.68 17.54
N LEU A 140 -13.63 -13.62 16.62
CA LEU A 140 -14.79 -14.50 16.61
C LEU A 140 -14.81 -15.40 17.85
N LYS A 141 -13.71 -16.13 18.12
CA LYS A 141 -13.60 -17.01 19.29
C LYS A 141 -13.57 -16.22 20.60
N LEU A 142 -12.87 -15.09 20.66
CA LEU A 142 -12.91 -14.21 21.83
C LEU A 142 -14.33 -13.67 22.07
N GLY A 143 -15.06 -13.40 21.00
CA GLY A 143 -16.46 -13.00 21.08
C GLY A 143 -17.36 -14.08 21.69
N GLN A 144 -17.15 -15.34 21.29
CA GLN A 144 -17.86 -16.50 21.86
C GLN A 144 -17.55 -16.68 23.36
N ILE A 145 -16.28 -16.49 23.77
CA ILE A 145 -15.86 -16.62 25.16
C ILE A 145 -16.38 -15.47 26.04
N THR A 146 -16.31 -14.22 25.51
CA THR A 146 -16.57 -13.01 26.31
C THR A 146 -17.99 -12.47 26.14
N GLY A 147 -18.78 -12.96 25.18
CA GLY A 147 -20.08 -12.43 24.80
C GLY A 147 -20.03 -11.07 24.10
N LYS A 148 -18.85 -10.61 23.63
CA LYS A 148 -18.65 -9.32 22.97
C LYS A 148 -18.57 -9.47 21.46
N ASN A 149 -19.14 -8.54 20.72
CA ASN A 149 -18.96 -8.46 19.27
C ASN A 149 -17.84 -7.47 18.95
N PHE A 150 -16.67 -7.96 18.55
CA PHE A 150 -15.52 -7.12 18.17
C PHE A 150 -15.60 -6.60 16.74
N PHE A 151 -16.46 -7.15 15.88
CA PHE A 151 -16.63 -6.71 14.50
C PHE A 151 -17.35 -5.38 14.34
N ILE A 152 -17.87 -4.80 15.43
CA ILE A 152 -18.41 -3.43 15.43
C ILE A 152 -17.33 -2.34 15.47
N LEU A 153 -16.05 -2.71 15.69
CA LEU A 153 -14.95 -1.74 15.69
C LEU A 153 -14.85 -1.02 14.34
N PRO A 154 -14.53 0.29 14.33
CA PRO A 154 -14.56 1.12 13.12
C PRO A 154 -13.73 0.58 11.96
N TRP A 155 -12.59 -0.04 12.24
CA TRP A 155 -11.75 -0.65 11.21
C TRP A 155 -12.50 -1.72 10.41
N TYR A 156 -13.22 -2.62 11.06
CA TYR A 156 -14.00 -3.67 10.38
C TYR A 156 -15.10 -3.09 9.49
N GLN A 157 -15.74 -2.03 9.95
CA GLN A 157 -16.83 -1.36 9.23
C GLN A 157 -16.35 -0.57 8.00
N ASN A 158 -15.05 -0.25 7.93
CA ASN A 158 -14.46 0.57 6.85
C ASN A 158 -13.48 -0.21 5.96
N PHE A 159 -13.01 -1.39 6.38
CA PHE A 159 -11.94 -2.11 5.71
C PHE A 159 -12.26 -2.44 4.24
N MET A 160 -13.43 -2.97 3.95
CA MET A 160 -13.80 -3.34 2.59
C MET A 160 -14.04 -2.13 1.68
N LYS A 161 -14.39 -0.99 2.27
CA LYS A 161 -14.38 0.29 1.54
C LYS A 161 -12.96 0.61 1.06
N TRP A 162 -11.94 0.51 1.92
CA TRP A 162 -10.55 0.72 1.52
C TRP A 162 -10.11 -0.29 0.44
N MET A 163 -10.34 -1.57 0.64
CA MET A 163 -9.98 -2.62 -0.34
C MET A 163 -10.59 -2.37 -1.72
N SER A 164 -11.82 -1.85 -1.79
CA SER A 164 -12.49 -1.51 -3.05
C SER A 164 -11.82 -0.38 -3.84
N TYR A 165 -10.93 0.39 -3.23
CA TYR A 165 -10.08 1.37 -3.92
C TYR A 165 -8.66 0.88 -4.11
N ALA A 166 -8.08 0.26 -3.09
CA ALA A 166 -6.69 -0.16 -3.08
C ALA A 166 -6.42 -1.34 -4.01
N TYR A 167 -7.34 -2.30 -4.07
CA TYR A 167 -7.22 -3.50 -4.90
C TYR A 167 -8.58 -3.93 -5.46
N PRO A 168 -9.16 -3.18 -6.39
CA PRO A 168 -10.50 -3.47 -6.91
C PRO A 168 -10.52 -4.76 -7.76
N PRO A 169 -11.61 -5.54 -7.71
CA PRO A 169 -11.76 -6.73 -8.55
C PRO A 169 -11.61 -6.42 -10.03
N GLY A 170 -10.78 -7.17 -10.74
CA GLY A 170 -10.48 -6.97 -12.16
C GLY A 170 -9.45 -5.87 -12.47
N ALA A 171 -8.79 -5.29 -11.46
CA ALA A 171 -7.74 -4.30 -11.65
C ALA A 171 -6.53 -4.58 -10.74
N THR A 172 -5.37 -4.03 -11.11
CA THR A 172 -4.15 -4.12 -10.31
C THR A 172 -4.29 -3.47 -8.93
N SER A 173 -3.42 -3.79 -7.98
CA SER A 173 -3.35 -3.15 -6.66
C SER A 173 -2.97 -1.67 -6.75
N ASP A 174 -2.89 -0.97 -5.63
CA ASP A 174 -2.41 0.40 -5.55
C ASP A 174 -0.88 0.52 -5.69
N GLY A 175 -0.17 -0.59 -5.49
CA GLY A 175 1.26 -0.70 -5.67
C GLY A 175 2.13 -0.27 -4.51
N PHE A 176 1.55 0.15 -3.40
CA PHE A 176 2.32 0.62 -2.25
C PHE A 176 2.81 -0.53 -1.36
N CYS A 177 3.91 -0.28 -0.67
CA CYS A 177 4.55 -1.25 0.23
C CYS A 177 5.05 -2.50 -0.53
N ASN A 178 5.29 -3.58 0.21
CA ASN A 178 5.53 -4.90 -0.39
C ASN A 178 4.20 -5.49 -0.89
N ASP A 179 3.59 -4.83 -1.84
CA ASP A 179 2.28 -5.20 -2.35
C ASP A 179 2.26 -6.56 -3.06
N GLY A 180 1.07 -6.99 -3.36
CA GLY A 180 0.84 -8.19 -4.15
C GLY A 180 1.12 -8.02 -5.64
N LYS A 181 2.25 -7.37 -6.05
CA LYS A 181 2.62 -7.19 -7.46
C LYS A 181 2.59 -8.46 -8.30
N LYS A 182 2.48 -9.61 -7.64
CA LYS A 182 2.39 -10.92 -8.28
C LYS A 182 1.13 -11.11 -9.10
N TRP A 183 0.05 -10.41 -8.75
CA TRP A 183 -1.25 -10.63 -9.32
C TRP A 183 -1.76 -9.37 -10.03
N PRO A 184 -2.26 -9.48 -11.26
CA PRO A 184 -2.83 -8.35 -11.98
C PRO A 184 -4.19 -7.90 -11.42
N MET A 185 -4.81 -8.73 -10.58
CA MET A 185 -6.07 -8.46 -9.88
C MET A 185 -6.17 -9.32 -8.61
N PRO A 186 -7.12 -9.05 -7.69
CA PRO A 186 -7.37 -9.90 -6.52
C PRO A 186 -7.63 -11.35 -6.91
N ASN A 187 -7.00 -12.28 -6.19
CA ASN A 187 -7.11 -13.72 -6.38
C ASN A 187 -8.16 -14.35 -5.45
N LEU A 188 -8.27 -15.68 -5.47
CA LEU A 188 -9.21 -16.46 -4.66
C LEU A 188 -9.13 -16.14 -3.16
N GLU A 189 -7.93 -15.95 -2.63
CA GLU A 189 -7.70 -15.65 -1.22
C GLU A 189 -8.36 -14.34 -0.79
N TYR A 190 -8.28 -13.28 -1.62
CA TYR A 190 -8.99 -12.02 -1.34
C TYR A 190 -10.51 -12.17 -1.45
N GLY A 191 -11.00 -13.00 -2.38
CA GLY A 191 -12.42 -13.33 -2.50
C GLY A 191 -12.93 -14.05 -1.26
N ALA A 192 -12.23 -15.09 -0.82
CA ALA A 192 -12.59 -15.89 0.35
C ALA A 192 -12.52 -15.07 1.66
N PHE A 193 -11.49 -14.24 1.81
CA PHE A 193 -11.41 -13.29 2.92
C PHE A 193 -12.60 -12.34 2.98
N SER A 194 -12.96 -11.78 1.84
CA SER A 194 -14.07 -10.85 1.76
C SER A 194 -15.42 -11.54 2.06
N ASP A 195 -15.60 -12.80 1.65
CA ASP A 195 -16.77 -13.62 2.03
C ASP A 195 -16.82 -13.83 3.56
N ALA A 196 -15.69 -14.17 4.18
CA ALA A 196 -15.63 -14.34 5.62
C ALA A 196 -15.96 -13.03 6.37
N LEU A 197 -15.39 -11.90 5.92
CA LEU A 197 -15.71 -10.58 6.47
C LEU A 197 -17.20 -10.23 6.28
N ALA A 198 -17.77 -10.49 5.10
CA ALA A 198 -19.19 -10.23 4.85
C ALA A 198 -20.10 -10.92 5.88
N ARG A 199 -19.76 -12.17 6.24
CA ARG A 199 -20.53 -12.95 7.21
C ARG A 199 -20.41 -12.41 8.64
N VAL A 200 -19.19 -12.07 9.08
CA VAL A 200 -18.98 -11.63 10.47
C VAL A 200 -19.31 -10.15 10.71
N THR A 201 -19.20 -9.28 9.69
CA THR A 201 -19.46 -7.85 9.79
C THR A 201 -20.83 -7.43 9.26
N GLN A 202 -21.50 -8.29 8.49
CA GLN A 202 -22.70 -7.98 7.73
C GLN A 202 -22.51 -6.80 6.74
N ASP A 203 -21.29 -6.63 6.20
CA ASP A 203 -20.96 -5.57 5.25
C ASP A 203 -21.31 -5.98 3.81
N PRO A 204 -22.27 -5.32 3.15
CA PRO A 204 -22.63 -5.63 1.76
C PRO A 204 -21.51 -5.29 0.76
N ILE A 205 -20.59 -4.38 1.10
CA ILE A 205 -19.41 -4.08 0.26
C ILE A 205 -18.49 -5.30 0.21
N ALA A 206 -18.31 -5.99 1.34
CA ALA A 206 -17.50 -7.21 1.42
C ALA A 206 -18.08 -8.33 0.55
N LEU A 207 -19.39 -8.56 0.62
CA LEU A 207 -20.06 -9.57 -0.21
C LEU A 207 -19.97 -9.24 -1.70
N LYS A 208 -20.23 -7.98 -2.08
CA LYS A 208 -20.09 -7.55 -3.48
C LYS A 208 -18.67 -7.73 -4.00
N TYR A 209 -17.67 -7.36 -3.21
CA TYR A 209 -16.26 -7.53 -3.56
C TYR A 209 -15.93 -9.00 -3.81
N SER A 210 -16.33 -9.89 -2.88
CA SER A 210 -16.15 -11.34 -3.00
C SER A 210 -16.77 -11.88 -4.29
N ASN A 211 -18.05 -11.58 -4.53
CA ASN A 211 -18.78 -12.03 -5.73
C ASN A 211 -18.08 -11.56 -7.01
N GLN A 212 -17.62 -10.31 -7.07
CA GLN A 212 -16.91 -9.78 -8.23
C GLN A 212 -15.54 -10.43 -8.45
N VAL A 213 -14.81 -10.79 -7.38
CA VAL A 213 -13.55 -11.53 -7.50
C VAL A 213 -13.81 -12.91 -8.10
N PHE A 214 -14.76 -13.67 -7.58
CA PHE A 214 -15.09 -15.00 -8.09
C PHE A 214 -15.60 -14.94 -9.53
N GLU A 215 -16.50 -14.01 -9.87
CA GLU A 215 -16.98 -13.80 -11.25
C GLU A 215 -15.83 -13.55 -12.24
N LYS A 216 -14.85 -12.71 -11.85
CA LYS A 216 -13.69 -12.42 -12.71
C LYS A 216 -12.77 -13.62 -12.88
N LEU A 217 -12.65 -14.47 -11.86
CA LEU A 217 -11.78 -15.65 -11.89
C LEU A 217 -12.42 -16.80 -12.69
N GLU A 218 -13.73 -16.99 -12.64
CA GLU A 218 -14.46 -18.01 -13.43
C GLU A 218 -14.31 -17.80 -14.95
N GLY A 219 -14.16 -16.56 -15.39
CA GLY A 219 -13.95 -16.21 -16.81
C GLY A 219 -12.52 -16.43 -17.33
N LEU A 220 -11.61 -16.96 -16.50
CA LEU A 220 -10.19 -17.13 -16.87
C LEU A 220 -9.89 -18.59 -17.19
N GLU A 221 -9.56 -18.88 -18.45
CA GLU A 221 -9.08 -20.21 -18.88
C GLU A 221 -7.70 -20.56 -18.29
N THR A 222 -6.92 -19.54 -17.91
CA THR A 222 -5.61 -19.67 -17.24
C THR A 222 -5.46 -18.59 -16.17
N PRO A 223 -4.78 -18.88 -15.04
CA PRO A 223 -4.45 -17.83 -14.07
C PRO A 223 -3.68 -16.73 -14.80
N ILE A 224 -4.17 -15.50 -14.76
CA ILE A 224 -3.43 -14.36 -15.31
C ILE A 224 -2.22 -14.16 -14.42
N ILE A 225 -1.08 -14.52 -14.95
CA ILE A 225 0.21 -14.25 -14.36
C ILE A 225 0.64 -12.92 -14.92
N ASP A 226 0.93 -11.96 -14.07
CA ASP A 226 1.58 -10.73 -14.49
C ASP A 226 3.03 -11.09 -14.86
N LEU A 227 3.25 -11.29 -16.16
CA LEU A 227 4.56 -11.64 -16.71
C LEU A 227 5.61 -10.55 -16.50
N ASP A 228 5.19 -9.35 -16.10
CA ASP A 228 6.09 -8.25 -15.75
C ASP A 228 6.67 -8.41 -14.34
N TYR A 229 6.08 -9.27 -13.53
CA TYR A 229 6.60 -9.65 -12.25
C TYR A 229 7.31 -11.01 -12.36
N THR A 230 8.61 -11.00 -12.33
CA THR A 230 9.43 -12.22 -12.37
C THR A 230 9.42 -12.97 -11.04
N GLY A 231 8.22 -13.27 -10.55
CA GLY A 231 8.04 -14.32 -9.57
C GLY A 231 7.95 -15.70 -10.20
N GLY A 232 7.98 -15.76 -11.54
CA GLY A 232 7.59 -16.92 -12.34
C GLY A 232 6.09 -17.12 -12.35
N PRO A 233 5.56 -17.97 -13.23
CA PRO A 233 4.21 -18.42 -13.11
C PRO A 233 4.09 -19.03 -11.72
N LEU A 234 3.29 -18.39 -10.87
CA LEU A 234 2.94 -18.97 -9.60
C LEU A 234 2.29 -20.30 -9.97
N LYS A 235 2.91 -21.41 -9.61
CA LYS A 235 2.22 -22.69 -9.60
C LYS A 235 0.86 -22.40 -9.03
N SER A 236 -0.18 -22.98 -9.64
CA SER A 236 -1.57 -22.86 -9.22
C SER A 236 -1.61 -22.59 -7.73
N GLN A 237 -2.24 -21.50 -7.36
CA GLN A 237 -2.40 -21.06 -5.98
C GLN A 237 -2.49 -22.30 -5.12
N SER A 238 -1.60 -22.48 -4.16
CA SER A 238 -1.58 -23.71 -3.41
C SER A 238 -2.93 -23.79 -2.71
N LEU A 239 -3.63 -24.90 -2.86
CA LEU A 239 -4.89 -25.17 -2.14
C LEU A 239 -4.73 -24.93 -0.63
N ILE A 240 -3.49 -24.98 -0.13
CA ILE A 240 -3.13 -24.75 1.27
C ILE A 240 -3.39 -23.30 1.71
N ASP A 241 -3.13 -22.30 0.86
CA ASP A 241 -3.36 -20.88 1.20
C ASP A 241 -4.87 -20.54 1.31
N ASP A 242 -5.73 -21.35 0.68
CA ASP A 242 -7.19 -21.16 0.70
C ASP A 242 -7.88 -22.06 1.78
N MET A 243 -7.14 -22.98 2.37
CA MET A 243 -7.73 -23.97 3.30
C MET A 243 -8.28 -23.33 4.57
N ASP A 244 -7.63 -22.29 5.09
CA ASP A 244 -8.09 -21.59 6.30
C ASP A 244 -9.49 -21.00 6.10
N TYR A 245 -9.76 -20.43 4.93
CA TYR A 245 -11.09 -19.89 4.61
C TYR A 245 -12.11 -20.96 4.28
N ALA A 246 -11.71 -22.03 3.60
CA ALA A 246 -12.56 -23.17 3.37
C ALA A 246 -12.96 -23.82 4.70
N TRP A 247 -12.02 -23.96 5.62
CA TRP A 247 -12.27 -24.47 6.97
C TRP A 247 -13.21 -23.55 7.75
N PHE A 248 -12.95 -22.24 7.76
CA PHE A 248 -13.85 -21.24 8.36
C PHE A 248 -15.28 -21.38 7.83
N ARG A 249 -15.43 -21.47 6.50
CA ARG A 249 -16.72 -21.56 5.83
C ARG A 249 -17.50 -22.82 6.23
N ILE A 250 -16.80 -23.97 6.34
CA ILE A 250 -17.40 -25.26 6.67
C ILE A 250 -17.76 -25.34 8.16
N THR A 251 -16.89 -24.82 9.04
CA THR A 251 -17.03 -25.01 10.50
C THR A 251 -17.81 -23.92 11.21
N GLN A 252 -17.75 -22.69 10.72
CA GLN A 252 -18.30 -21.52 11.41
C GLN A 252 -19.19 -20.66 10.51
N GLY A 253 -18.79 -20.45 9.26
CA GLY A 253 -19.44 -19.50 8.36
C GLY A 253 -20.69 -20.02 7.67
N TYR A 254 -20.91 -21.35 7.62
CA TYR A 254 -22.01 -21.92 6.82
C TYR A 254 -23.40 -21.56 7.38
N GLU A 255 -23.53 -21.39 8.69
CA GLU A 255 -24.78 -20.95 9.35
C GLU A 255 -24.96 -19.45 9.42
N MET A 256 -23.92 -18.68 9.06
CA MET A 256 -23.98 -17.22 9.12
C MET A 256 -24.74 -16.67 7.91
N GLU A 257 -25.70 -15.79 8.17
CA GLU A 257 -26.42 -15.08 7.12
C GLU A 257 -25.50 -14.16 6.32
N LEU A 258 -25.82 -13.98 5.04
CA LEU A 258 -25.13 -13.02 4.17
C LEU A 258 -25.84 -11.65 4.25
N PRO A 259 -25.09 -10.55 4.13
CA PRO A 259 -25.69 -9.22 4.11
C PRO A 259 -26.53 -8.99 2.86
N ASN A 260 -27.58 -8.16 2.96
CA ASN A 260 -28.40 -7.77 1.83
C ASN A 260 -27.68 -6.74 0.96
N LEU A 261 -27.44 -7.05 -0.32
CA LEU A 261 -26.79 -6.16 -1.29
C LEU A 261 -27.61 -4.91 -1.63
N ASP A 262 -28.94 -4.93 -1.47
CA ASP A 262 -29.81 -3.78 -1.75
C ASP A 262 -29.55 -2.60 -0.80
N ASN A 263 -28.96 -2.86 0.36
CA ASN A 263 -28.60 -1.83 1.35
C ASN A 263 -27.28 -1.10 1.05
N MET A 264 -26.62 -1.40 -0.07
CA MET A 264 -25.32 -0.85 -0.37
C MET A 264 -25.38 0.53 -1.02
N ASN A 265 -24.72 1.51 -0.42
CA ASN A 265 -24.48 2.80 -1.05
C ASN A 265 -23.31 2.70 -2.05
N GLU A 266 -23.46 3.41 -3.18
CA GLU A 266 -22.38 3.54 -4.15
C GLU A 266 -21.17 4.26 -3.54
N LEU A 267 -19.98 3.71 -3.75
CA LEU A 267 -18.73 4.34 -3.31
C LEU A 267 -18.40 5.53 -4.23
N PRO A 268 -17.99 6.68 -3.67
CA PRO A 268 -17.59 7.85 -4.47
C PRO A 268 -16.41 7.55 -5.40
N SER A 269 -16.20 8.39 -6.42
CA SER A 269 -15.11 8.22 -7.38
C SER A 269 -13.72 8.38 -6.75
N ALA A 270 -13.61 9.05 -5.60
CA ALA A 270 -12.35 9.20 -4.89
C ALA A 270 -12.55 9.06 -3.38
N ALA A 271 -11.49 8.63 -2.70
CA ALA A 271 -11.47 8.49 -1.25
C ALA A 271 -10.11 8.84 -0.67
N LEU A 272 -10.12 9.36 0.55
CA LEU A 272 -8.95 9.61 1.40
C LEU A 272 -9.04 8.73 2.65
N PHE A 273 -7.96 8.07 2.98
CA PHE A 273 -7.74 7.30 4.20
C PHE A 273 -6.59 7.98 4.96
N GLU A 274 -6.96 8.92 5.84
CA GLU A 274 -6.03 9.84 6.49
C GLU A 274 -5.07 9.13 7.44
N ASP A 275 -5.55 8.08 8.10
CA ASP A 275 -4.82 7.39 9.15
C ASP A 275 -3.60 6.64 8.62
N VAL A 276 -3.69 6.08 7.42
CA VAL A 276 -2.54 5.45 6.72
C VAL A 276 -1.90 6.42 5.73
N GLY A 277 -2.58 7.51 5.38
CA GLY A 277 -2.09 8.52 4.44
C GLY A 277 -2.09 8.04 2.99
N VAL A 278 -3.20 7.43 2.56
CA VAL A 278 -3.40 7.02 1.17
C VAL A 278 -4.67 7.63 0.59
N ALA A 279 -4.62 8.01 -0.66
CA ALA A 279 -5.77 8.54 -1.39
C ALA A 279 -5.89 7.88 -2.76
N TYR A 280 -7.12 7.74 -3.22
CA TYR A 280 -7.43 7.14 -4.52
C TYR A 280 -8.35 8.08 -5.30
N MET A 281 -7.99 8.31 -6.56
CA MET A 281 -8.80 9.08 -7.51
C MET A 281 -9.14 8.16 -8.68
N ASN A 282 -10.40 8.14 -9.09
CA ASN A 282 -10.86 7.40 -10.27
C ASN A 282 -11.62 8.34 -11.20
N SER A 283 -11.36 8.24 -12.49
CA SER A 283 -12.14 8.96 -13.50
C SER A 283 -13.51 8.31 -13.71
N ASP A 284 -13.56 6.99 -13.76
CA ASP A 284 -14.80 6.19 -13.84
C ASP A 284 -14.69 4.92 -12.98
N LYS A 285 -14.98 5.03 -11.67
CA LYS A 285 -14.89 3.89 -10.75
C LYS A 285 -15.87 2.75 -11.09
N LYS A 286 -16.95 3.04 -11.80
CA LYS A 286 -17.98 2.04 -12.14
C LYS A 286 -17.54 1.16 -13.33
N ASN A 287 -16.73 1.70 -14.23
CA ASN A 287 -16.28 0.99 -15.43
C ASN A 287 -14.74 0.97 -15.52
N ILE A 288 -14.16 -0.14 -15.10
CA ILE A 288 -12.70 -0.32 -15.11
C ILE A 288 -12.09 -0.12 -16.51
N LYS A 289 -12.82 -0.46 -17.58
CA LYS A 289 -12.34 -0.32 -18.96
C LYS A 289 -12.16 1.12 -19.42
N ASN A 290 -12.79 2.08 -18.71
CA ASN A 290 -12.67 3.51 -18.99
C ASN A 290 -11.92 4.26 -17.89
N ASN A 291 -11.47 3.54 -16.84
CA ASN A 291 -11.00 4.16 -15.62
C ASN A 291 -9.51 4.51 -15.68
N LEU A 292 -9.20 5.78 -15.48
CA LEU A 292 -7.91 6.23 -15.01
C LEU A 292 -7.95 6.26 -13.47
N ARG A 293 -7.18 5.37 -12.84
CA ARG A 293 -7.01 5.34 -11.38
C ARG A 293 -5.64 5.85 -11.00
N VAL A 294 -5.61 6.79 -10.06
CA VAL A 294 -4.40 7.29 -9.42
C VAL A 294 -4.45 6.92 -7.94
N SER A 295 -3.41 6.26 -7.48
CA SER A 295 -3.15 5.97 -6.07
C SER A 295 -2.04 6.89 -5.57
N ILE A 296 -2.22 7.51 -4.39
CA ILE A 296 -1.30 8.49 -3.80
C ILE A 296 -0.99 8.07 -2.39
N LYS A 297 0.28 8.21 -1.98
CA LYS A 297 0.69 7.92 -0.61
C LYS A 297 1.56 9.03 -0.03
N SER A 298 1.19 9.50 1.15
CA SER A 298 2.01 10.28 2.07
C SER A 298 1.53 9.97 3.49
N SER A 299 2.24 9.08 4.17
CA SER A 299 1.77 8.41 5.40
C SER A 299 2.23 9.15 6.66
N PRO A 300 1.38 9.26 7.69
CA PRO A 300 1.81 9.71 9.02
C PRO A 300 2.74 8.70 9.72
N MET A 301 2.94 7.53 9.12
CA MET A 301 3.84 6.49 9.60
C MET A 301 5.03 6.37 8.65
N GLY A 302 6.25 6.43 9.18
CA GLY A 302 7.47 6.25 8.40
C GLY A 302 7.67 4.81 7.92
N PRO A 303 8.62 4.58 7.00
CA PRO A 303 8.88 3.25 6.47
C PRO A 303 9.43 2.30 7.54
N LEU A 304 8.76 1.18 7.70
CA LEU A 304 9.08 0.12 8.66
C LEU A 304 8.67 -1.24 8.07
N ALA A 305 9.45 -2.29 8.32
CA ALA A 305 9.16 -3.67 7.91
C ALA A 305 8.83 -3.80 6.40
N HIS A 306 7.56 -3.85 6.03
CA HIS A 306 7.11 -4.06 4.65
C HIS A 306 6.71 -2.77 3.93
N THR A 307 6.74 -1.63 4.60
CA THR A 307 6.49 -0.33 3.97
C THR A 307 7.75 0.18 3.28
N HIS A 308 7.59 1.15 2.40
CA HIS A 308 8.67 1.71 1.57
C HIS A 308 8.89 3.19 1.90
N ALA A 309 10.06 3.71 1.53
CA ALA A 309 10.36 5.14 1.56
C ALA A 309 9.70 5.84 0.34
N GLU A 310 8.36 6.02 0.42
CA GLU A 310 7.50 6.37 -0.72
C GLU A 310 6.47 7.47 -0.39
N HIS A 311 6.83 8.43 0.49
CA HIS A 311 5.97 9.57 0.77
C HIS A 311 5.92 10.53 -0.43
N ASN A 312 4.76 11.15 -0.66
CA ASN A 312 4.48 11.97 -1.83
C ASN A 312 4.79 11.26 -3.15
N THR A 313 4.48 9.96 -3.23
CA THR A 313 4.53 9.18 -4.48
C THR A 313 3.13 8.85 -4.99
N PHE A 314 3.07 8.42 -6.23
CA PHE A 314 1.81 8.04 -6.87
C PHE A 314 2.03 6.87 -7.82
N ASN A 315 0.98 6.11 -8.07
CA ASN A 315 0.91 5.10 -9.11
C ASN A 315 -0.31 5.33 -10.00
N ILE A 316 -0.17 5.06 -11.28
CA ILE A 316 -1.22 5.21 -12.29
C ILE A 316 -1.55 3.85 -12.90
N ALA A 317 -2.82 3.47 -12.79
CA ALA A 317 -3.39 2.36 -13.53
C ALA A 317 -4.44 2.89 -14.52
N TYR A 318 -4.41 2.38 -15.75
CA TYR A 318 -5.40 2.70 -16.77
C TYR A 318 -6.05 1.42 -17.28
N GLN A 319 -7.38 1.42 -17.34
CA GLN A 319 -8.17 0.24 -17.71
C GLN A 319 -7.84 -1.01 -16.86
N GLY A 320 -7.61 -0.80 -15.56
CA GLY A 320 -7.27 -1.85 -14.61
C GLY A 320 -5.82 -2.35 -14.65
N LYS A 321 -4.99 -1.88 -15.59
CA LYS A 321 -3.60 -2.30 -15.77
C LYS A 321 -2.60 -1.21 -15.36
N ARG A 322 -1.43 -1.61 -14.92
CA ARG A 322 -0.33 -0.70 -14.55
C ARG A 322 0.12 0.12 -15.74
N LEU A 323 0.29 1.42 -15.54
CA LEU A 323 0.78 2.31 -16.58
C LEU A 323 2.07 3.01 -16.13
N PHE A 324 1.99 3.91 -15.14
CA PHE A 324 3.15 4.47 -14.46
C PHE A 324 3.14 3.99 -13.02
N TYR A 325 4.09 3.15 -12.68
CA TYR A 325 4.02 2.35 -11.47
C TYR A 325 5.40 2.19 -10.83
N ASN A 326 5.47 2.04 -9.51
CA ASN A 326 6.73 1.82 -8.81
C ASN A 326 7.47 0.59 -9.38
N SER A 327 8.79 0.62 -9.35
CA SER A 327 9.64 -0.37 -10.01
C SER A 327 10.50 -1.16 -9.02
N GLY A 328 11.17 -2.19 -9.56
CA GLY A 328 12.08 -3.04 -8.81
C GLY A 328 11.44 -4.31 -8.29
N TYR A 329 12.27 -5.13 -7.68
CA TYR A 329 11.95 -6.48 -7.26
C TYR A 329 12.34 -6.72 -5.80
N ARG A 330 11.76 -7.74 -5.22
CA ARG A 330 12.14 -8.25 -3.90
C ARG A 330 12.70 -9.67 -4.04
N PRO A 331 13.94 -9.85 -4.54
CA PRO A 331 14.55 -11.18 -4.58
C PRO A 331 14.54 -11.83 -3.18
N TRP A 332 14.75 -10.99 -2.16
CA TRP A 332 14.79 -11.36 -0.77
C TRP A 332 14.78 -10.08 0.12
N MET A 333 14.37 -10.15 1.38
CA MET A 333 14.14 -8.97 2.23
C MET A 333 15.37 -8.07 2.44
N SER A 334 16.55 -8.68 2.54
CA SER A 334 17.82 -7.97 2.76
C SER A 334 18.70 -7.90 1.51
N ALA A 335 18.17 -8.26 0.32
CA ALA A 335 18.94 -8.15 -0.92
C ALA A 335 19.32 -6.68 -1.19
N PRO A 336 20.53 -6.41 -1.68
CA PRO A 336 20.97 -5.05 -2.00
C PRO A 336 19.99 -4.31 -2.92
N HIS A 337 19.43 -4.97 -3.93
CA HIS A 337 18.41 -4.37 -4.80
C HIS A 337 17.11 -4.03 -4.04
N THR A 338 16.66 -4.90 -3.14
CA THR A 338 15.48 -4.64 -2.31
C THR A 338 15.65 -3.38 -1.48
N LEU A 339 16.81 -3.18 -0.88
CA LEU A 339 17.08 -2.03 0.00
C LEU A 339 17.39 -0.75 -0.76
N ALA A 340 18.18 -0.84 -1.85
CA ALA A 340 18.67 0.33 -2.58
C ALA A 340 17.78 0.77 -3.74
N TRP A 341 16.77 -0.04 -4.11
CA TRP A 341 15.82 0.28 -5.18
C TRP A 341 14.37 0.02 -4.78
N TYR A 342 13.98 -1.25 -4.57
CA TYR A 342 12.58 -1.63 -4.40
C TYR A 342 11.86 -0.92 -3.23
N LYS A 343 12.53 -0.83 -2.09
CA LYS A 343 12.03 -0.11 -0.89
C LYS A 343 12.45 1.34 -0.83
N HIS A 344 13.39 1.75 -1.66
CA HIS A 344 13.94 3.09 -1.68
C HIS A 344 13.12 4.01 -2.59
N THR A 345 13.14 5.31 -2.31
CA THR A 345 12.46 6.33 -3.13
C THR A 345 12.83 6.26 -4.62
N GLN A 346 14.03 5.77 -4.94
CA GLN A 346 14.48 5.59 -6.33
C GLN A 346 13.61 4.62 -7.16
N GLY A 347 12.92 3.69 -6.52
CA GLY A 347 11.99 2.78 -7.18
C GLY A 347 10.57 3.32 -7.30
N HIS A 348 10.32 4.56 -6.90
CA HIS A 348 8.99 5.16 -6.81
C HIS A 348 8.86 6.46 -7.62
N ASN A 349 7.63 6.82 -8.00
CA ASN A 349 7.33 8.05 -8.74
C ASN A 349 7.37 9.26 -7.79
N GLY A 350 8.58 9.66 -7.39
CA GLY A 350 8.84 10.62 -6.33
C GLY A 350 9.97 11.61 -6.64
N ILE A 351 10.54 12.18 -5.59
CA ILE A 351 11.64 13.16 -5.68
C ILE A 351 12.89 12.59 -5.00
N LEU A 352 14.06 12.81 -5.64
CA LEU A 352 15.36 12.59 -5.01
C LEU A 352 16.02 13.95 -4.74
N VAL A 353 16.83 13.99 -3.69
CA VAL A 353 17.62 15.16 -3.26
C VAL A 353 19.09 14.76 -3.23
N ASP A 354 19.94 15.45 -3.98
CA ASP A 354 21.37 15.08 -4.17
C ASP A 354 21.52 13.59 -4.55
N GLN A 355 20.63 13.06 -5.43
CA GLN A 355 20.54 11.67 -5.93
C GLN A 355 20.15 10.63 -4.84
N GLU A 356 19.78 11.04 -3.64
CA GLU A 356 19.33 10.17 -2.55
C GLU A 356 17.84 10.38 -2.27
N GLY A 357 17.20 9.37 -1.68
CA GLY A 357 15.78 9.39 -1.34
C GLY A 357 15.50 9.69 0.12
N GLN A 358 14.29 9.37 0.51
CA GLN A 358 13.85 9.42 1.90
C GLN A 358 14.58 8.34 2.69
N PRO A 359 15.06 8.62 3.92
CA PRO A 359 15.62 7.61 4.80
C PRO A 359 14.60 6.50 5.09
N TYR A 360 15.04 5.25 5.10
CA TYR A 360 14.21 4.13 5.54
C TYR A 360 14.20 4.08 7.07
N ASP A 361 13.32 4.89 7.66
CA ASP A 361 13.25 5.13 9.10
C ASP A 361 11.81 5.45 9.53
N ALA A 362 11.33 4.81 10.60
CA ALA A 362 9.96 4.97 11.08
C ALA A 362 9.62 6.40 11.54
N GLY A 363 10.62 7.20 11.90
CA GLY A 363 10.46 8.60 12.30
C GLY A 363 10.26 9.58 11.15
N GLY A 364 10.56 9.18 9.89
CA GLY A 364 10.28 9.99 8.71
C GLY A 364 8.82 9.85 8.26
N TYR A 365 8.04 10.93 8.22
CA TYR A 365 6.62 10.87 7.93
C TYR A 365 6.15 11.95 6.93
N GLY A 366 4.97 11.73 6.37
CA GLY A 366 4.22 12.69 5.57
C GLY A 366 2.73 12.60 5.89
N PHE A 367 1.89 13.32 5.18
CA PHE A 367 0.43 13.26 5.33
C PHE A 367 -0.28 13.90 4.12
N LEU A 368 -1.60 13.76 4.05
CA LEU A 368 -2.44 14.28 2.98
C LEU A 368 -3.38 15.37 3.55
N PRO A 369 -2.92 16.64 3.66
CA PRO A 369 -3.64 17.69 4.39
C PRO A 369 -4.89 18.21 3.70
N ARG A 370 -5.05 18.00 2.37
CA ARG A 370 -6.22 18.49 1.63
C ARG A 370 -6.74 17.43 0.66
N PHE A 371 -8.06 17.31 0.62
CA PHE A 371 -8.77 16.43 -0.30
C PHE A 371 -10.09 17.07 -0.76
N ILE A 372 -10.32 17.11 -2.07
CA ILE A 372 -11.60 17.52 -2.65
C ILE A 372 -11.96 16.51 -3.74
N ASN A 373 -13.10 15.83 -3.58
CA ASN A 373 -13.68 15.02 -4.64
C ASN A 373 -14.77 15.81 -5.36
N GLY A 374 -14.49 16.22 -6.59
CA GLY A 374 -15.44 16.83 -7.50
C GLY A 374 -15.96 15.87 -8.55
N GLU A 375 -16.95 16.30 -9.32
CA GLU A 375 -17.51 15.51 -10.42
C GLU A 375 -16.54 15.45 -11.60
N LYS A 376 -15.97 16.59 -12.00
CA LYS A 376 -15.06 16.73 -13.15
C LYS A 376 -13.59 16.84 -12.75
N LEU A 377 -13.33 17.25 -11.51
CA LEU A 377 -11.98 17.39 -10.97
C LEU A 377 -11.89 16.84 -9.56
N THR A 378 -10.85 16.02 -9.31
CA THR A 378 -10.48 15.56 -7.97
C THR A 378 -9.11 16.11 -7.60
N TYR A 379 -8.95 16.53 -6.36
CA TYR A 379 -7.71 17.14 -5.86
C TYR A 379 -7.25 16.50 -4.54
N VAL A 380 -5.94 16.26 -4.45
CA VAL A 380 -5.24 15.88 -3.21
C VAL A 380 -3.99 16.75 -3.06
N LEU A 381 -3.67 17.12 -1.84
CA LEU A 381 -2.37 17.67 -1.47
C LEU A 381 -1.63 16.67 -0.60
N GLY A 382 -0.38 16.37 -0.93
CA GLY A 382 0.54 15.63 -0.10
C GLY A 382 1.62 16.54 0.48
N ASP A 383 1.96 16.34 1.75
CA ASP A 383 3.08 16.99 2.42
C ASP A 383 4.06 15.91 2.91
N ALA A 384 5.28 15.94 2.41
CA ALA A 384 6.36 15.03 2.77
C ALA A 384 7.60 15.77 3.30
N SER A 385 7.41 16.95 3.87
CA SER A 385 8.50 17.77 4.39
C SER A 385 9.35 17.04 5.44
N HIS A 386 8.72 16.21 6.27
CA HIS A 386 9.40 15.43 7.32
C HIS A 386 9.89 14.06 6.87
N ALA A 387 9.50 13.61 5.67
CA ALA A 387 9.87 12.28 5.17
C ALA A 387 11.36 12.16 4.82
N TYR A 388 12.05 13.28 4.62
CA TYR A 388 13.47 13.33 4.29
C TYR A 388 14.39 13.44 5.51
N GLN A 389 13.86 13.16 6.70
CA GLN A 389 14.56 13.18 7.98
C GLN A 389 14.41 11.84 8.68
N ALA A 390 15.50 11.34 9.27
CA ALA A 390 15.49 10.15 10.12
C ALA A 390 15.56 10.59 11.58
N HIS A 391 14.70 10.07 12.42
CA HIS A 391 14.56 10.47 13.81
C HIS A 391 14.79 9.32 14.82
N GLU A 392 14.61 8.05 14.37
CA GLU A 392 14.67 6.90 15.27
C GLU A 392 16.00 6.14 15.18
N LEU A 393 16.54 5.95 13.97
CA LEU A 393 17.73 5.14 13.76
C LEU A 393 18.89 5.98 13.19
N PRO A 394 20.10 5.90 13.79
CA PRO A 394 21.31 6.49 13.20
C PRO A 394 21.59 5.93 11.81
N ALA A 395 22.15 6.75 10.91
CA ALA A 395 22.44 6.35 9.53
C ALA A 395 23.23 5.02 9.43
N LYS A 396 24.25 4.86 10.27
CA LYS A 396 25.07 3.62 10.34
C LYS A 396 24.30 2.38 10.81
N SER A 397 23.16 2.55 11.44
CA SER A 397 22.29 1.44 11.90
C SER A 397 21.23 1.08 10.87
N ARG A 398 21.04 1.91 9.85
CA ARG A 398 20.12 1.63 8.73
C ARG A 398 20.88 0.91 7.62
N LYS A 399 20.19 -0.01 6.97
CA LYS A 399 20.77 -0.82 5.88
C LYS A 399 20.82 -0.07 4.54
N ASP A 400 20.11 1.06 4.40
CA ASP A 400 20.05 1.87 3.19
C ASP A 400 21.17 2.90 3.06
N ASN A 401 21.89 3.18 4.17
CA ASN A 401 22.97 4.17 4.26
C ASN A 401 22.58 5.61 3.86
N THR A 402 21.27 5.92 3.76
CA THR A 402 20.81 7.28 3.45
C THR A 402 21.14 8.23 4.62
N PRO A 403 21.57 9.47 4.38
CA PRO A 403 21.81 10.46 5.43
C PRO A 403 20.59 10.67 6.34
N ASN A 404 20.79 11.01 7.60
CA ASN A 404 19.70 11.24 8.55
C ASN A 404 18.83 12.42 8.17
N ASP A 405 19.42 13.46 7.56
CA ASP A 405 18.72 14.66 7.13
C ASP A 405 19.21 15.06 5.74
N MET A 406 18.28 15.05 4.78
CA MET A 406 18.52 15.47 3.40
C MET A 406 18.43 16.98 3.24
N GLY A 407 18.17 17.73 4.31
CA GLY A 407 18.09 19.17 4.29
C GLY A 407 16.85 19.73 3.61
N VAL A 408 15.78 18.94 3.50
CA VAL A 408 14.49 19.40 2.97
C VAL A 408 13.76 20.17 4.06
N LYS A 409 13.40 21.42 3.75
CA LYS A 409 12.64 22.29 4.61
C LYS A 409 11.14 22.20 4.35
N PHE A 410 10.78 21.96 3.07
CA PHE A 410 9.41 22.02 2.61
C PHE A 410 9.27 21.17 1.35
N PHE A 411 8.28 20.28 1.31
CA PHE A 411 7.91 19.53 0.11
C PHE A 411 6.40 19.28 0.08
N ARG A 412 5.70 20.04 -0.75
CA ARG A 412 4.28 19.86 -1.04
C ARG A 412 4.08 19.47 -2.49
N ARG A 413 3.22 18.48 -2.71
CA ARG A 413 2.87 17.95 -4.03
C ARG A 413 1.36 18.01 -4.21
N HIS A 414 0.92 18.78 -5.19
CA HIS A 414 -0.47 18.90 -5.58
C HIS A 414 -0.77 17.87 -6.66
N TYR A 415 -1.83 17.11 -6.48
CA TYR A 415 -2.32 16.11 -7.40
C TYR A 415 -3.73 16.49 -7.86
N LEU A 416 -3.94 16.56 -9.18
CA LEU A 416 -5.23 16.87 -9.76
C LEU A 416 -5.58 15.85 -10.83
N LEU A 417 -6.71 15.19 -10.68
CA LEU A 417 -7.30 14.36 -11.73
C LEU A 417 -8.38 15.18 -12.45
N LEU A 418 -8.10 15.58 -13.69
CA LEU A 418 -9.06 16.19 -14.59
C LEU A 418 -9.69 15.09 -15.41
N LYS A 419 -10.93 14.76 -15.10
CA LYS A 419 -11.62 13.62 -15.71
C LYS A 419 -11.99 13.93 -17.17
N PRO A 420 -11.86 12.94 -18.09
CA PRO A 420 -11.63 11.52 -17.79
C PRO A 420 -10.16 11.07 -17.78
N ASP A 421 -9.20 11.82 -18.34
CA ASP A 421 -7.95 11.24 -18.88
C ASP A 421 -6.67 12.05 -18.60
N ILE A 422 -6.75 13.12 -17.79
CA ILE A 422 -5.58 13.97 -17.48
C ILE A 422 -5.28 13.94 -15.98
N PHE A 423 -4.01 13.70 -15.66
CA PHE A 423 -3.50 13.79 -14.29
C PHE A 423 -2.35 14.80 -14.22
N ILE A 424 -2.43 15.72 -13.26
CA ILE A 424 -1.45 16.78 -13.05
C ILE A 424 -0.76 16.58 -11.71
N VAL A 425 0.56 16.73 -11.71
CA VAL A 425 1.39 16.82 -10.50
C VAL A 425 2.12 18.16 -10.51
N TYR A 426 1.94 18.94 -9.44
CA TYR A 426 2.65 20.20 -9.25
C TYR A 426 3.39 20.18 -7.91
N ASP A 427 4.72 20.29 -7.97
CA ASP A 427 5.60 20.26 -6.81
C ASP A 427 6.03 21.66 -6.41
N ASP A 428 6.02 21.96 -5.10
CA ASP A 428 6.61 23.15 -4.51
C ASP A 428 7.56 22.70 -3.38
N MET A 429 8.86 23.00 -3.55
CA MET A 429 9.93 22.46 -2.69
C MET A 429 10.94 23.53 -2.31
N GLU A 430 11.46 23.40 -1.07
CA GLU A 430 12.55 24.22 -0.53
C GLU A 430 13.49 23.36 0.31
N ALA A 431 14.81 23.58 0.18
CA ALA A 431 15.84 23.00 1.04
C ALA A 431 16.58 24.10 1.83
N TYR A 432 17.23 23.73 2.92
CA TYR A 432 18.04 24.66 3.71
C TYR A 432 19.29 25.16 2.96
N LYS A 433 19.83 24.34 2.07
CA LYS A 433 20.97 24.64 1.17
C LYS A 433 20.60 24.33 -0.28
N ALA A 434 21.41 24.77 -1.25
CA ALA A 434 21.24 24.40 -2.64
C ALA A 434 21.58 22.91 -2.85
N VAL A 435 20.67 22.15 -3.50
CA VAL A 435 20.74 20.72 -3.75
C VAL A 435 20.32 20.41 -5.19
N ASP A 436 20.65 19.21 -5.67
CA ASP A 436 20.10 18.68 -6.91
C ASP A 436 18.72 18.10 -6.64
N TRP A 437 17.71 18.56 -7.37
CA TRP A 437 16.36 18.02 -7.32
C TRP A 437 16.12 17.12 -8.51
N SER A 438 15.73 15.86 -8.27
CA SER A 438 15.40 14.92 -9.35
C SER A 438 13.97 14.42 -9.24
N TRP A 439 13.24 14.49 -10.35
CA TRP A 439 11.88 13.99 -10.50
C TRP A 439 11.90 12.63 -11.20
N MET A 440 11.18 11.64 -10.65
CA MET A 440 11.21 10.25 -11.12
C MET A 440 9.83 9.76 -11.56
N ILE A 441 9.81 8.95 -12.65
CA ILE A 441 8.65 8.13 -13.03
C ILE A 441 9.10 6.82 -13.67
N HIS A 442 8.31 5.76 -13.49
CA HIS A 442 8.66 4.41 -13.87
C HIS A 442 7.59 3.75 -14.74
N ASN A 443 8.03 2.81 -15.59
CA ASN A 443 7.17 1.99 -16.42
C ASN A 443 7.82 0.61 -16.65
N TYR A 444 7.02 -0.45 -16.79
CA TYR A 444 7.54 -1.81 -16.97
C TYR A 444 7.85 -2.16 -18.42
N HIS A 445 7.21 -1.49 -19.38
CA HIS A 445 7.23 -1.91 -20.79
C HIS A 445 8.18 -1.10 -21.67
N GLY A 446 8.45 0.13 -21.32
CA GLY A 446 9.35 1.00 -22.06
C GLY A 446 8.90 2.45 -22.07
N LEU A 447 9.86 3.32 -22.27
CA LEU A 447 9.67 4.77 -22.27
C LEU A 447 10.38 5.38 -23.49
N LYS A 448 9.66 6.18 -24.28
CA LYS A 448 10.21 6.91 -25.42
C LYS A 448 10.24 8.39 -25.10
N LEU A 449 11.41 8.99 -25.12
CA LEU A 449 11.62 10.41 -24.84
C LEU A 449 11.64 11.24 -26.13
N ASP A 450 10.84 12.30 -26.16
CA ASP A 450 10.87 13.36 -27.14
C ASP A 450 11.44 14.64 -26.52
N TYR A 451 12.70 14.92 -26.79
CA TYR A 451 13.40 16.10 -26.26
C TYR A 451 12.81 17.42 -26.74
N GLN A 452 12.32 17.48 -27.98
CA GLN A 452 11.80 18.73 -28.58
C GLN A 452 10.48 19.16 -27.91
N ASN A 453 9.61 18.20 -27.65
CA ASN A 453 8.33 18.44 -26.99
C ASN A 453 8.38 18.30 -25.47
N LYS A 454 9.54 18.00 -24.88
CA LYS A 454 9.72 17.73 -23.43
C LYS A 454 8.76 16.66 -22.92
N SER A 455 8.49 15.66 -23.74
CA SER A 455 7.49 14.63 -23.46
C SER A 455 8.09 13.24 -23.45
N LEU A 456 7.47 12.38 -22.64
CA LEU A 456 7.79 10.98 -22.45
C LEU A 456 6.54 10.16 -22.73
N GLU A 457 6.64 9.14 -23.55
CA GLU A 457 5.54 8.23 -23.87
C GLU A 457 5.83 6.81 -23.42
N THR A 458 4.79 6.10 -22.97
CA THR A 458 4.83 4.65 -22.79
C THR A 458 4.79 3.94 -24.14
N THR A 459 5.34 2.74 -24.20
CA THR A 459 5.44 1.94 -25.44
C THR A 459 4.47 0.77 -25.50
N TYR A 460 3.37 0.81 -24.75
CA TYR A 460 2.30 -0.18 -24.89
C TYR A 460 1.68 -0.16 -26.28
N THR A 461 1.14 -1.30 -26.71
CA THR A 461 0.56 -1.46 -28.04
C THR A 461 -0.90 -1.05 -28.13
N ASP A 462 -1.64 -1.13 -27.02
CA ASP A 462 -3.12 -1.01 -26.98
C ASP A 462 -3.61 0.10 -26.02
N ARG A 463 -2.70 0.76 -25.32
CA ARG A 463 -2.97 1.85 -24.40
C ARG A 463 -1.67 2.52 -24.02
N GLY A 464 -1.73 3.74 -23.59
CA GLY A 464 -0.52 4.42 -23.19
C GLY A 464 -0.74 5.65 -22.32
N GLY A 465 0.35 6.30 -22.04
CA GLY A 465 0.37 7.59 -21.36
C GLY A 465 1.50 8.46 -21.89
N ARG A 466 1.23 9.73 -21.97
CA ARG A 466 2.22 10.77 -22.27
C ARG A 466 2.39 11.68 -21.06
N LEU A 467 3.61 11.80 -20.59
CA LEU A 467 4.05 12.80 -19.61
C LEU A 467 4.69 13.98 -20.35
N THR A 468 4.29 15.20 -20.00
CA THR A 468 5.03 16.43 -20.34
C THR A 468 5.51 17.05 -19.03
N LEU A 469 6.82 17.28 -18.87
CA LEU A 469 7.43 17.78 -17.63
C LEU A 469 8.07 19.16 -17.84
N TYR A 470 7.78 20.07 -16.92
CA TYR A 470 8.37 21.41 -16.86
C TYR A 470 9.04 21.65 -15.51
N GLY A 471 10.19 22.32 -15.49
CA GLY A 471 10.88 22.77 -14.30
C GLY A 471 10.82 24.29 -14.11
N GLY A 472 10.73 24.78 -12.89
CA GLY A 472 10.90 26.19 -12.53
C GLY A 472 12.33 26.70 -12.75
N LYS A 473 13.28 25.79 -12.94
CA LYS A 473 14.66 25.98 -13.37
C LYS A 473 15.00 24.97 -14.46
N PRO A 474 16.08 25.19 -15.25
CA PRO A 474 16.51 24.24 -16.27
C PRO A 474 16.75 22.85 -15.70
N ILE A 475 16.26 21.83 -16.42
CA ILE A 475 16.33 20.41 -16.06
C ILE A 475 16.83 19.59 -17.26
N ASP A 476 17.46 18.45 -16.97
CA ASP A 476 17.78 17.41 -17.94
C ASP A 476 16.64 16.40 -18.09
N TYR A 477 16.79 15.48 -19.05
CA TYR A 477 15.83 14.38 -19.28
C TYR A 477 16.62 13.12 -19.61
N ILE A 478 16.54 12.13 -18.74
CA ILE A 478 17.25 10.85 -18.89
C ILE A 478 16.25 9.70 -18.80
N VAL A 479 16.29 8.80 -19.78
CA VAL A 479 15.56 7.53 -19.77
C VAL A 479 16.55 6.38 -19.74
N THR A 480 16.34 5.43 -18.85
CA THR A 480 17.17 4.23 -18.75
C THR A 480 16.36 3.07 -18.16
N ASP A 481 16.83 1.85 -18.39
CA ASP A 481 16.32 0.63 -17.79
C ASP A 481 17.31 0.00 -16.78
N LYS A 482 18.40 0.72 -16.49
CA LYS A 482 19.46 0.24 -15.59
C LYS A 482 19.15 0.61 -14.14
N PHE A 483 19.07 -0.39 -13.29
CA PHE A 483 18.95 -0.19 -11.85
C PHE A 483 20.29 0.28 -11.24
N LYS A 484 20.23 1.09 -10.17
CA LYS A 484 21.42 1.46 -9.37
C LYS A 484 22.12 0.21 -8.82
N VAL A 485 21.35 -0.79 -8.44
CA VAL A 485 21.78 -2.11 -8.00
C VAL A 485 20.92 -3.14 -8.69
N GLU A 486 21.49 -3.97 -9.52
CA GLU A 486 20.76 -5.00 -10.27
C GLU A 486 20.17 -6.07 -9.36
N PRO A 487 18.95 -6.56 -9.63
CA PRO A 487 18.37 -7.68 -8.89
C PRO A 487 19.12 -8.97 -9.24
N LYS A 488 19.39 -9.81 -8.23
CA LYS A 488 20.01 -11.12 -8.41
C LYS A 488 19.08 -12.20 -7.86
N ASN A 489 18.99 -13.31 -8.57
CA ASN A 489 18.24 -14.49 -8.14
C ASN A 489 19.11 -15.36 -7.21
N TYR A 490 19.24 -14.96 -5.95
CA TYR A 490 20.11 -15.59 -4.97
C TYR A 490 19.74 -17.03 -4.62
N ILE A 491 18.47 -17.39 -4.75
CA ILE A 491 17.93 -18.70 -4.35
C ILE A 491 17.55 -19.56 -5.55
N GLN A 492 18.03 -19.18 -6.74
CA GLN A 492 17.82 -19.90 -8.01
C GLN A 492 16.33 -20.27 -8.21
N LYS A 493 15.43 -19.33 -7.94
CA LYS A 493 14.01 -19.52 -8.28
C LYS A 493 13.88 -19.84 -9.76
N THR A 494 13.02 -20.79 -10.06
CA THR A 494 12.71 -21.17 -11.44
C THR A 494 11.28 -20.74 -11.80
N ASP A 495 11.03 -20.61 -13.09
CA ASP A 495 9.70 -20.45 -13.65
C ASP A 495 8.91 -21.80 -13.64
N ALA A 496 7.73 -21.83 -14.26
CA ALA A 496 6.92 -23.05 -14.36
C ALA A 496 7.57 -24.16 -15.20
N ASN A 497 8.50 -23.80 -16.08
CA ASN A 497 9.21 -24.74 -16.95
C ASN A 497 10.48 -25.29 -16.28
N GLY A 498 10.88 -24.73 -15.13
CA GLY A 498 12.10 -25.08 -14.43
C GLY A 498 13.31 -24.23 -14.85
N ASP A 499 13.13 -23.22 -15.71
CA ASP A 499 14.18 -22.31 -16.12
C ASP A 499 14.48 -21.28 -15.02
N ILE A 500 15.75 -20.91 -14.83
CA ILE A 500 16.15 -19.91 -13.83
C ILE A 500 15.51 -18.57 -14.18
N LEU A 501 14.79 -17.99 -13.21
CA LEU A 501 14.14 -16.70 -13.36
C LEU A 501 15.15 -15.59 -13.58
N GLU A 502 14.99 -14.88 -14.68
CA GLU A 502 15.67 -13.63 -14.95
C GLU A 502 14.76 -12.45 -14.61
N TYR A 503 15.32 -11.44 -13.93
CA TYR A 503 14.61 -10.21 -13.65
C TYR A 503 14.69 -9.28 -14.84
N LYS A 504 13.53 -8.97 -15.45
CA LYS A 504 13.44 -8.00 -16.55
C LYS A 504 13.79 -6.60 -16.04
N ASN A 505 14.42 -5.80 -16.88
CA ASN A 505 14.64 -4.40 -16.57
C ASN A 505 13.32 -3.63 -16.58
N HIS A 506 13.15 -2.72 -15.61
CA HIS A 506 12.08 -1.74 -15.63
C HIS A 506 12.63 -0.40 -16.08
N TRP A 507 11.87 0.26 -16.92
CA TRP A 507 12.20 1.57 -17.43
C TRP A 507 11.91 2.67 -16.42
N HIS A 508 12.80 3.65 -16.35
CA HIS A 508 12.59 4.84 -15.55
C HIS A 508 13.11 6.09 -16.25
N PHE A 509 12.39 7.16 -16.03
CA PHE A 509 12.77 8.49 -16.42
C PHE A 509 13.19 9.25 -15.16
N LYS A 510 14.28 9.97 -15.28
CA LYS A 510 14.81 10.88 -14.27
C LYS A 510 15.07 12.24 -14.89
N SER A 511 14.58 13.29 -14.26
CA SER A 511 14.83 14.68 -14.65
C SER A 511 15.45 15.41 -13.48
N THR A 512 16.68 15.91 -13.65
CA THR A 512 17.45 16.58 -12.59
C THR A 512 17.70 18.03 -12.93
N THR A 513 17.73 18.91 -11.94
CA THR A 513 18.15 20.31 -12.12
C THR A 513 19.60 20.38 -12.64
N LEU A 514 19.82 21.24 -13.67
CA LEU A 514 21.17 21.40 -14.23
C LEU A 514 22.16 22.05 -13.25
N GLU A 515 21.65 22.83 -12.32
CA GLU A 515 22.40 23.45 -11.25
C GLU A 515 21.70 23.24 -9.92
N LYS A 516 22.44 23.14 -8.84
CA LYS A 516 21.90 23.04 -7.49
C LYS A 516 21.01 24.23 -7.15
N GLN A 517 19.82 23.96 -6.64
CA GLN A 517 18.80 24.96 -6.33
C GLN A 517 18.32 24.81 -4.88
N LYS A 518 18.14 25.97 -4.22
CA LYS A 518 17.52 25.99 -2.88
C LYS A 518 16.02 25.75 -2.93
N LYS A 519 15.37 26.22 -4.00
CA LYS A 519 13.94 26.05 -4.26
C LYS A 519 13.75 25.46 -5.64
N MET A 520 12.74 24.61 -5.79
CA MET A 520 12.40 24.03 -7.09
C MET A 520 10.90 23.80 -7.21
N ARG A 521 10.40 23.90 -8.44
CA ARG A 521 9.05 23.48 -8.83
C ARG A 521 9.10 22.61 -10.04
N PHE A 522 8.24 21.59 -10.03
CA PHE A 522 7.96 20.79 -11.21
C PHE A 522 6.48 20.83 -11.52
N LEU A 523 6.15 20.85 -12.80
CA LEU A 523 4.80 20.62 -13.31
C LEU A 523 4.84 19.45 -14.27
N ALA A 524 4.18 18.36 -13.92
CA ALA A 524 3.98 17.20 -14.76
C ALA A 524 2.52 17.14 -15.21
N ILE A 525 2.29 17.03 -16.51
CA ILE A 525 0.98 16.85 -17.14
C ILE A 525 0.99 15.48 -17.80
N ILE A 526 0.17 14.55 -17.30
CA ILE A 526 0.09 13.17 -17.76
C ILE A 526 -1.27 12.95 -18.40
N GLN A 527 -1.28 12.52 -19.66
CA GLN A 527 -2.45 12.13 -20.42
C GLN A 527 -2.45 10.61 -20.59
N VAL A 528 -3.62 9.98 -20.54
CA VAL A 528 -3.77 8.56 -20.87
C VAL A 528 -4.67 8.40 -22.08
N SER A 529 -4.44 7.35 -22.87
CA SER A 529 -5.19 7.10 -24.10
C SER A 529 -5.22 5.61 -24.40
N ASP A 530 -6.31 5.13 -24.99
CA ASP A 530 -6.50 3.77 -25.49
C ASP A 530 -6.19 3.61 -26.99
N ASP A 531 -5.93 4.71 -27.69
CA ASP A 531 -5.53 4.75 -29.09
C ASP A 531 -4.15 5.38 -29.33
N LEU A 532 -3.42 5.66 -28.25
CA LEU A 532 -2.10 6.31 -28.26
C LEU A 532 -2.08 7.72 -28.83
N SER A 533 -3.23 8.36 -28.94
CA SER A 533 -3.33 9.76 -29.37
C SER A 533 -3.35 10.69 -28.15
N TYR A 534 -2.62 11.80 -28.25
CA TYR A 534 -2.47 12.76 -27.15
C TYR A 534 -2.51 14.19 -27.66
N ASP A 535 -3.21 15.03 -26.96
CA ASP A 535 -3.20 16.46 -27.25
C ASP A 535 -1.84 17.08 -26.89
N LYS A 536 -1.40 18.01 -27.73
CA LYS A 536 -0.19 18.76 -27.44
C LYS A 536 -0.41 19.71 -26.26
N VAL A 537 0.48 19.64 -25.27
CA VAL A 537 0.54 20.65 -24.21
C VAL A 537 1.17 21.93 -24.79
N ILE A 538 0.42 23.02 -24.76
CA ILE A 538 0.85 24.33 -25.28
C ILE A 538 1.18 25.21 -24.07
N GLN A 539 2.45 25.59 -23.95
CA GLN A 539 2.89 26.60 -22.99
C GLN A 539 2.73 27.97 -23.60
N ILE A 540 1.94 28.82 -22.95
CA ILE A 540 1.71 30.21 -23.37
C ILE A 540 2.73 31.13 -22.67
N GLU A 541 2.91 32.32 -23.19
CA GLU A 541 3.94 33.30 -22.81
C GLU A 541 4.32 33.35 -21.32
N LYS A 542 5.64 33.43 -21.06
CA LYS A 542 6.26 33.60 -19.74
C LYS A 542 6.12 32.44 -18.73
N GLY A 543 5.80 31.23 -19.20
CA GLY A 543 6.15 30.01 -18.45
C GLY A 543 5.18 29.55 -17.37
N ASN A 544 4.04 30.21 -17.13
CA ASN A 544 3.10 29.85 -16.07
C ASN A 544 1.74 29.34 -16.56
N GLU A 545 1.40 29.55 -17.82
CA GLU A 545 0.11 29.13 -18.39
C GLU A 545 0.30 28.00 -19.41
N PHE A 546 -0.49 26.93 -19.26
CA PHE A 546 -0.44 25.73 -20.09
C PHE A 546 -1.87 25.36 -20.53
N HIS A 547 -2.02 24.92 -21.77
CA HIS A 547 -3.29 24.48 -22.34
C HIS A 547 -3.18 23.03 -22.82
N VAL A 548 -4.17 22.20 -22.49
CA VAL A 548 -4.29 20.81 -22.92
C VAL A 548 -5.74 20.35 -22.88
N SER A 549 -6.24 19.69 -23.92
CA SER A 549 -7.55 18.98 -23.97
C SER A 549 -8.72 19.76 -23.37
N GLY A 550 -8.83 21.06 -23.71
CA GLY A 550 -9.93 21.88 -23.17
C GLY A 550 -9.71 22.44 -21.76
N TRP A 551 -8.53 22.27 -21.19
CA TRP A 551 -8.15 22.82 -19.89
C TRP A 551 -7.12 23.92 -20.01
N LYS A 552 -7.23 24.91 -19.14
CA LYS A 552 -6.26 25.96 -18.89
C LYS A 552 -5.67 25.77 -17.51
N ILE A 553 -4.34 25.67 -17.42
CA ILE A 553 -3.59 25.43 -16.20
C ILE A 553 -2.67 26.62 -15.97
N ASN A 554 -2.83 27.33 -14.87
CA ASN A 554 -1.90 28.37 -14.42
C ASN A 554 -1.14 27.82 -13.21
N ALA A 555 0.10 27.36 -13.44
CA ALA A 555 1.00 26.88 -12.40
C ALA A 555 2.15 27.88 -12.23
N ASN A 556 2.28 28.45 -11.05
CA ASN A 556 3.37 29.39 -10.78
C ASN A 556 4.72 28.67 -10.76
N MET A 557 5.51 28.82 -11.81
CA MET A 557 6.85 28.23 -11.95
C MET A 557 7.98 29.13 -11.42
N ASP A 558 7.68 30.41 -11.06
CA ASP A 558 8.67 31.31 -10.44
C ASP A 558 8.90 30.92 -8.98
N ILE A 559 10.06 30.32 -8.70
CA ILE A 559 10.45 29.82 -7.38
C ILE A 559 10.60 30.90 -6.29
N ASN A 560 10.60 32.19 -6.65
CA ASN A 560 10.74 33.31 -5.72
C ASN A 560 9.40 33.81 -5.15
N THR A 561 8.29 33.36 -5.70
CA THR A 561 6.94 33.73 -5.25
C THR A 561 6.23 32.50 -4.67
N PRO A 562 5.15 32.63 -3.87
CA PRO A 562 4.43 31.51 -3.30
C PRO A 562 3.89 30.52 -4.33
N GLY A 563 3.89 29.22 -4.01
CA GLY A 563 3.29 28.17 -4.83
C GLY A 563 1.79 28.39 -5.05
N LYS A 564 1.35 28.27 -6.31
CA LYS A 564 -0.04 28.43 -6.68
C LYS A 564 -0.34 27.65 -7.95
N ILE A 565 -1.45 26.93 -7.95
CA ILE A 565 -1.98 26.31 -9.15
C ILE A 565 -3.48 26.63 -9.30
N VAL A 566 -3.86 27.04 -10.50
CA VAL A 566 -5.25 27.30 -10.89
C VAL A 566 -5.54 26.48 -12.14
N VAL A 567 -6.67 25.78 -12.15
CA VAL A 567 -7.11 24.99 -13.30
C VAL A 567 -8.53 25.39 -13.65
N GLU A 568 -8.77 25.68 -14.93
CA GLU A 568 -10.07 26.13 -15.44
C GLU A 568 -10.42 25.33 -16.70
N SER A 569 -11.67 24.86 -16.81
CA SER A 569 -12.18 24.34 -18.08
C SER A 569 -12.43 25.45 -19.07
N LYS A 570 -12.20 25.23 -20.37
CA LYS A 570 -12.54 26.21 -21.43
C LYS A 570 -14.04 26.50 -21.49
N LEU A 571 -14.90 25.60 -21.01
CA LEU A 571 -16.34 25.80 -20.95
C LEU A 571 -16.76 26.70 -19.77
N GLY A 572 -15.83 27.03 -18.85
CA GLY A 572 -16.10 27.86 -17.68
C GLY A 572 -16.96 27.20 -16.61
N ASP A 573 -17.15 25.88 -16.69
CA ASP A 573 -17.99 25.11 -15.79
C ASP A 573 -17.20 24.44 -14.64
N VAL A 574 -15.86 24.53 -14.68
CA VAL A 574 -14.96 24.08 -13.60
C VAL A 574 -13.87 25.13 -13.38
N LYS A 575 -13.64 25.48 -12.12
CA LYS A 575 -12.50 26.28 -11.69
C LYS A 575 -11.95 25.74 -10.38
N PHE A 576 -10.68 25.39 -10.38
CA PHE A 576 -9.95 24.98 -9.18
C PHE A 576 -8.87 26.02 -8.85
N LEU A 577 -8.68 26.28 -7.58
CA LEU A 577 -7.64 27.15 -7.04
C LEU A 577 -6.98 26.48 -5.83
N SER A 578 -5.65 26.34 -5.86
CA SER A 578 -4.86 26.05 -4.66
C SER A 578 -3.86 27.15 -4.42
N HIS A 579 -3.74 27.58 -3.17
CA HIS A 579 -2.85 28.65 -2.74
C HIS A 579 -2.18 28.31 -1.41
N ASP A 580 -0.85 28.44 -1.36
CA ASP A 580 0.00 28.15 -0.20
C ASP A 580 0.81 29.38 0.29
N GLY A 581 0.30 30.59 0.01
CA GLY A 581 0.95 31.85 0.37
C GLY A 581 0.62 32.37 1.77
N ALA A 582 1.10 33.57 2.07
CA ALA A 582 0.89 34.26 3.36
C ALA A 582 -0.58 34.52 3.70
N ASP A 583 -1.46 34.58 2.69
CA ASP A 583 -2.88 34.88 2.84
C ASP A 583 -3.74 33.65 3.22
N GLY A 584 -3.11 32.53 3.52
CA GLY A 584 -3.77 31.31 3.95
C GLY A 584 -3.48 30.09 3.07
N LYS A 585 -3.58 28.91 3.69
CA LYS A 585 -3.40 27.60 3.04
C LYS A 585 -4.77 27.02 2.71
N VAL A 586 -5.30 27.35 1.54
CA VAL A 586 -6.66 26.98 1.12
C VAL A 586 -6.70 26.45 -0.30
N SER A 587 -7.57 25.46 -0.53
CA SER A 587 -7.94 25.01 -1.87
C SER A 587 -9.46 25.12 -2.06
N LYS A 588 -9.89 25.55 -3.25
CA LYS A 588 -11.30 25.73 -3.60
C LYS A 588 -11.57 25.13 -4.98
N LEU A 589 -12.69 24.44 -5.10
CA LEU A 589 -13.22 23.91 -6.35
C LEU A 589 -14.62 24.48 -6.56
N PHE A 590 -14.82 25.06 -7.74
CA PHE A 590 -16.10 25.54 -8.25
C PHE A 590 -16.49 24.66 -9.43
N GLU A 591 -17.63 24.02 -9.37
CA GLU A 591 -18.18 23.18 -10.44
C GLU A 591 -19.64 23.54 -10.73
N LYS A 592 -20.01 23.55 -12.00
CA LYS A 592 -21.41 23.67 -12.42
C LYS A 592 -21.97 22.28 -12.69
N ILE A 593 -22.83 21.79 -11.80
CA ILE A 593 -23.39 20.44 -11.86
C ILE A 593 -24.91 20.57 -12.08
N ASN A 594 -25.41 20.00 -13.19
CA ASN A 594 -26.83 20.10 -13.56
C ASN A 594 -27.38 21.53 -13.51
N GLY A 595 -26.57 22.50 -13.99
CA GLY A 595 -26.91 23.92 -14.04
C GLY A 595 -26.77 24.65 -12.69
N LYS A 596 -26.39 23.99 -11.60
CA LYS A 596 -26.20 24.56 -10.27
C LYS A 596 -24.72 24.73 -9.95
N ASP A 597 -24.36 25.85 -9.34
CA ASP A 597 -23.01 26.10 -8.88
C ASP A 597 -22.78 25.36 -7.55
N VAL A 598 -21.71 24.56 -7.53
CA VAL A 598 -21.25 23.81 -6.35
C VAL A 598 -19.86 24.31 -5.99
N VAL A 599 -19.66 24.70 -4.73
CA VAL A 599 -18.37 25.18 -4.23
C VAL A 599 -17.91 24.26 -3.09
N LYS A 600 -16.70 23.73 -3.23
CA LYS A 600 -16.03 22.96 -2.17
C LYS A 600 -14.76 23.70 -1.77
N SER A 601 -14.52 23.81 -0.47
CA SER A 601 -13.32 24.48 0.07
C SER A 601 -12.70 23.63 1.17
N VAL A 602 -11.38 23.57 1.19
CA VAL A 602 -10.61 22.83 2.18
C VAL A 602 -9.36 23.62 2.58
N ILE A 603 -9.05 23.56 3.86
CA ILE A 603 -7.80 24.07 4.44
C ILE A 603 -6.93 22.90 4.90
N ASP A 604 -5.69 23.18 5.29
CA ASP A 604 -4.79 22.17 5.84
C ASP A 604 -5.39 21.50 7.08
N ARG A 605 -5.39 20.18 7.08
CA ARG A 605 -5.77 19.34 8.21
C ARG A 605 -4.62 18.39 8.52
N LEU A 606 -4.33 18.22 9.79
CA LEU A 606 -3.40 17.19 10.25
C LEU A 606 -4.19 15.91 10.58
N PRO A 607 -3.65 14.74 10.27
CA PRO A 607 -4.22 13.47 10.72
C PRO A 607 -4.35 13.41 12.24
N LYS A 608 -5.38 12.74 12.73
CA LYS A 608 -5.62 12.58 14.18
C LYS A 608 -4.41 11.93 14.88
N SER A 609 -3.74 11.01 14.22
CA SER A 609 -2.52 10.34 14.71
C SER A 609 -1.38 11.31 15.01
N ILE A 610 -1.16 12.32 14.16
CA ILE A 610 -0.13 13.37 14.38
C ILE A 610 -0.55 14.30 15.52
N ILE A 611 -1.82 14.70 15.57
CA ILE A 611 -2.36 15.57 16.62
C ILE A 611 -2.24 14.91 18.00
N SER A 612 -2.52 13.61 18.10
CA SER A 612 -2.42 12.88 19.36
C SER A 612 -0.97 12.71 19.83
N ALA A 613 -0.03 12.50 18.91
CA ALA A 613 1.41 12.43 19.23
C ALA A 613 1.97 13.78 19.73
N SER A 614 1.50 14.90 19.19
CA SER A 614 1.95 16.25 19.61
C SER A 614 1.45 16.66 21.00
N LYS A 615 0.49 15.93 21.58
CA LYS A 615 -0.07 16.18 22.92
C LYS A 615 0.56 15.30 24.02
N ARG A 616 1.42 14.38 23.67
CA ARG A 616 2.23 13.55 24.58
C ARG A 616 3.62 14.13 24.74
#